data_3ff813f86d7ef3c8e4932b0e71db06d6
#
_entry.id   3ff813f86d7ef3c8e4932b0e71db06d6
#
_cell.length_a   1.000
_cell.length_b   1.000
_cell.length_c   1.000
_cell.angle_alpha   90.00
_cell.angle_beta   90.00
_cell.angle_gamma   90.00
#
_symmetry.space_group_name_H-M   'P 1'
#
loop_
_entity.id
_entity.type
_entity.pdbx_description
1 polymer ?
#
loop_
_entity_poly.entity_id
_entity_poly.type
_entity_poly.pdbx_seq_one_letter_code
_entity_poly.pdbx_strand_id
1 'polypeptide(L)'
;MNEQHTVIYGIGVSTGTASAEVVKVLPAPGVDTQEPSSTDPVADGERVREAMANVAESLKKQAEHSSPQARPILEATAQLASDRALVKAVVKKLKAGSGVTQAVHDAVEDYAQLLASLGGYMAERVTDLYDVRDRTICELRGLPKPGVPDVSPPTILLADDLAPAETVGLDPELVVGIATAGGGPTSHTAILAAQLGIPAVVKAKGVMELEAGTLVAIDGGAGEVIANPTADEVAELEERARRREAALAQSVGAGKTADGYPVNLLANIGTAEDGESAAAQDNEGTGLFRTEFLFLDRDKAPSLEEQTETYTRVLKAFGERRV
;
A
#
# COMPACT_ATOMS: atom_id res chain seq x y z
N MET A 1 20.15 -20.16 -16.81
CA MET A 1 18.77 -20.67 -16.59
C MET A 1 17.91 -19.98 -17.64
N ASN A 2 17.01 -20.70 -18.31
CA ASN A 2 16.14 -20.06 -19.31
C ASN A 2 15.22 -19.08 -18.56
N GLU A 3 15.48 -17.79 -18.70
CA GLU A 3 14.57 -16.74 -18.28
C GLU A 3 13.34 -16.83 -19.20
N GLN A 4 12.29 -17.44 -18.70
CA GLN A 4 11.12 -17.77 -19.51
C GLN A 4 10.34 -16.47 -19.78
N HIS A 5 10.28 -16.06 -21.04
CA HIS A 5 9.41 -14.99 -21.48
C HIS A 5 7.95 -15.39 -21.24
N THR A 6 7.19 -14.57 -20.53
CA THR A 6 5.80 -14.87 -20.18
C THR A 6 4.97 -13.60 -20.14
N VAL A 7 3.80 -13.63 -20.74
CA VAL A 7 2.80 -12.54 -20.63
C VAL A 7 1.69 -12.97 -19.68
N ILE A 8 1.47 -12.16 -18.66
CA ILE A 8 0.44 -12.38 -17.64
C ILE A 8 -0.61 -11.28 -17.80
N TYR A 9 -1.87 -11.66 -17.83
CA TYR A 9 -2.99 -10.74 -17.94
C TYR A 9 -3.74 -10.62 -16.63
N GLY A 10 -4.12 -9.37 -16.32
CA GLY A 10 -4.96 -9.00 -15.18
C GLY A 10 -5.93 -7.89 -15.54
N ILE A 11 -6.36 -7.15 -14.55
CA ILE A 11 -7.22 -5.97 -14.71
C ILE A 11 -6.35 -4.73 -14.49
N GLY A 12 -6.24 -3.87 -15.49
CA GLY A 12 -5.59 -2.59 -15.35
C GLY A 12 -6.41 -1.65 -14.47
N VAL A 13 -5.80 -1.05 -13.46
CA VAL A 13 -6.48 -0.19 -12.47
C VAL A 13 -5.86 1.18 -12.31
N SER A 14 -4.63 1.35 -12.78
CA SER A 14 -3.94 2.64 -12.86
C SER A 14 -3.14 2.66 -14.15
N THR A 15 -3.38 3.66 -14.98
CA THR A 15 -2.79 3.78 -16.32
C THR A 15 -1.30 4.11 -16.27
N GLY A 16 -0.60 3.86 -17.37
CA GLY A 16 0.83 4.09 -17.51
C GLY A 16 1.57 2.81 -17.84
N THR A 17 2.87 2.94 -18.09
CA THR A 17 3.80 1.85 -18.35
C THR A 17 5.06 2.02 -17.53
N ALA A 18 5.65 0.91 -17.13
CA ALA A 18 6.97 0.89 -16.49
C ALA A 18 7.70 -0.40 -16.84
N SER A 19 9.03 -0.35 -16.78
CA SER A 19 9.87 -1.53 -16.90
C SER A 19 10.98 -1.48 -15.85
N ALA A 20 11.03 -2.47 -14.98
CA ALA A 20 12.02 -2.59 -13.89
C ALA A 20 12.13 -4.03 -13.40
N GLU A 21 13.13 -4.31 -12.58
CA GLU A 21 13.21 -5.57 -11.84
C GLU A 21 12.10 -5.66 -10.79
N VAL A 22 11.61 -6.87 -10.56
CA VAL A 22 10.55 -7.07 -9.58
C VAL A 22 11.09 -7.38 -8.19
N VAL A 23 10.35 -6.88 -7.20
CA VAL A 23 10.51 -7.25 -5.81
C VAL A 23 9.17 -7.75 -5.28
N LYS A 24 9.21 -8.86 -4.53
CA LYS A 24 8.00 -9.41 -3.90
C LYS A 24 7.76 -8.78 -2.54
N VAL A 25 6.53 -8.37 -2.32
CA VAL A 25 6.04 -8.09 -0.97
C VAL A 25 5.94 -9.41 -0.23
N LEU A 26 6.63 -9.48 0.89
CA LEU A 26 6.71 -10.71 1.67
C LEU A 26 5.51 -10.79 2.62
N PRO A 27 4.81 -11.93 2.66
CA PRO A 27 3.70 -12.09 3.58
C PRO A 27 4.19 -12.08 5.03
N ALA A 28 3.27 -11.75 5.94
CA ALA A 28 3.51 -11.92 7.37
C ALA A 28 3.92 -13.36 7.68
N PRO A 29 4.88 -13.58 8.59
CA PRO A 29 5.32 -14.92 8.96
C PRO A 29 4.18 -15.66 9.64
N GLY A 30 3.88 -16.87 9.16
CA GLY A 30 2.94 -17.74 9.84
C GLY A 30 3.45 -18.14 11.23
N VAL A 31 2.53 -18.35 12.16
CA VAL A 31 2.86 -18.88 13.50
C VAL A 31 3.08 -20.38 13.41
N ASP A 32 4.21 -20.87 13.88
CA ASP A 32 4.46 -22.29 14.01
C ASP A 32 3.81 -22.80 15.30
N THR A 33 2.65 -23.40 15.17
CA THR A 33 1.91 -23.99 16.29
C THR A 33 2.55 -25.27 16.85
N GLN A 34 3.57 -25.81 16.16
CA GLN A 34 4.34 -26.99 16.61
C GLN A 34 5.73 -26.61 17.12
N GLU A 35 6.01 -25.31 17.30
CA GLU A 35 7.25 -24.84 17.87
C GLU A 35 7.45 -25.44 19.28
N PRO A 36 8.61 -26.05 19.57
CA PRO A 36 8.85 -26.63 20.89
C PRO A 36 8.86 -25.56 21.97
N SER A 37 8.37 -25.92 23.16
CA SER A 37 8.40 -25.05 24.33
C SER A 37 9.82 -24.54 24.61
N SER A 38 9.92 -23.30 25.09
CA SER A 38 11.18 -22.72 25.50
C SER A 38 11.80 -23.57 26.65
N THR A 39 13.06 -23.96 26.49
CA THR A 39 13.83 -24.67 27.52
C THR A 39 14.57 -23.71 28.44
N ASP A 40 14.82 -22.49 28.04
CA ASP A 40 15.39 -21.40 28.85
C ASP A 40 14.61 -20.08 28.62
N PRO A 41 13.49 -19.87 29.33
CA PRO A 41 12.67 -18.68 29.22
C PRO A 41 13.39 -17.36 29.51
N VAL A 42 14.53 -17.39 30.20
CA VAL A 42 15.32 -16.18 30.48
C VAL A 42 16.17 -15.81 29.26
N ALA A 43 16.92 -16.77 28.73
CA ALA A 43 17.73 -16.56 27.53
C ALA A 43 16.85 -16.21 26.33
N ASP A 44 15.75 -16.93 26.12
CA ASP A 44 14.80 -16.64 25.03
C ASP A 44 14.10 -15.28 25.20
N GLY A 45 13.82 -14.87 26.44
CA GLY A 45 13.32 -13.53 26.74
C GLY A 45 14.31 -12.42 26.37
N GLU A 46 15.60 -12.63 26.54
CA GLU A 46 16.64 -11.69 26.08
C GLU A 46 16.76 -11.66 24.57
N ARG A 47 16.64 -12.80 23.87
CA ARG A 47 16.59 -12.87 22.41
C ARG A 47 15.40 -12.08 21.84
N VAL A 48 14.21 -12.24 22.44
CA VAL A 48 13.03 -11.46 22.04
C VAL A 48 13.26 -9.98 22.26
N ARG A 49 13.83 -9.58 23.39
CA ARG A 49 14.15 -8.17 23.70
C ARG A 49 15.11 -7.57 22.67
N GLU A 50 16.13 -8.32 22.28
CA GLU A 50 17.08 -7.92 21.24
C GLU A 50 16.40 -7.80 19.86
N ALA A 51 15.61 -8.79 19.45
CA ALA A 51 14.87 -8.76 18.22
C ALA A 51 13.92 -7.55 18.14
N MET A 52 13.16 -7.28 19.21
CA MET A 52 12.28 -6.10 19.27
C MET A 52 13.06 -4.79 19.23
N ALA A 53 14.25 -4.72 19.84
CA ALA A 53 15.11 -3.54 19.76
C ALA A 53 15.62 -3.31 18.31
N ASN A 54 16.00 -4.37 17.60
CA ASN A 54 16.43 -4.31 16.20
C ASN A 54 15.27 -3.84 15.30
N VAL A 55 14.06 -4.35 15.54
CA VAL A 55 12.84 -3.88 14.84
C VAL A 55 12.61 -2.39 15.09
N ALA A 56 12.68 -1.93 16.34
CA ALA A 56 12.51 -0.53 16.68
C ALA A 56 13.56 0.38 16.00
N GLU A 57 14.82 -0.05 15.98
CA GLU A 57 15.89 0.70 15.29
C GLU A 57 15.67 0.75 13.77
N SER A 58 15.27 -0.37 13.19
CA SER A 58 14.94 -0.44 11.76
C SER A 58 13.80 0.52 11.38
N LEU A 59 12.71 0.54 12.17
CA LEU A 59 11.58 1.45 11.97
C LEU A 59 11.97 2.92 12.10
N LYS A 60 12.85 3.26 13.06
CA LYS A 60 13.39 4.63 13.20
C LYS A 60 14.20 5.05 11.99
N LYS A 61 15.08 4.18 11.48
CA LYS A 61 15.84 4.46 10.25
C LYS A 61 14.91 4.65 9.04
N GLN A 62 13.86 3.84 8.93
CA GLN A 62 12.86 3.99 7.88
C GLN A 62 12.10 5.32 8.01
N ALA A 63 11.77 5.75 9.24
CA ALA A 63 11.12 7.03 9.50
C ALA A 63 11.98 8.24 9.07
N GLU A 64 13.30 8.16 9.20
CA GLU A 64 14.22 9.23 8.78
C GLU A 64 14.17 9.49 7.26
N HIS A 65 13.90 8.46 6.47
CA HIS A 65 13.85 8.52 5.00
C HIS A 65 12.40 8.57 4.43
N SER A 66 11.39 8.58 5.30
CA SER A 66 9.99 8.56 4.90
C SER A 66 9.40 9.95 4.72
N SER A 67 8.23 10.02 4.07
CA SER A 67 7.46 11.26 3.92
C SER A 67 7.06 11.86 5.28
N PRO A 68 6.80 13.18 5.36
CA PRO A 68 6.32 13.82 6.59
C PRO A 68 5.06 13.18 7.19
N GLN A 69 4.20 12.58 6.36
CA GLN A 69 2.97 11.90 6.77
C GLN A 69 3.25 10.49 7.34
N ALA A 70 4.18 9.74 6.74
CA ALA A 70 4.51 8.39 7.19
C ALA A 70 5.40 8.38 8.45
N ARG A 71 6.25 9.38 8.63
CA ARG A 71 7.21 9.45 9.74
C ARG A 71 6.58 9.27 11.13
N PRO A 72 5.51 10.01 11.52
CA PRO A 72 4.90 9.86 12.85
C PRO A 72 4.36 8.44 13.09
N ILE A 73 3.86 7.77 12.05
CA ILE A 73 3.32 6.41 12.13
C ILE A 73 4.46 5.44 12.44
N LEU A 74 5.55 5.51 11.67
CA LEU A 74 6.73 4.65 11.87
C LEU A 74 7.40 4.88 13.23
N GLU A 75 7.50 6.14 13.69
CA GLU A 75 8.03 6.46 15.02
C GLU A 75 7.15 5.89 16.13
N ALA A 76 5.84 5.95 15.99
CA ALA A 76 4.91 5.39 16.97
C ALA A 76 4.97 3.85 16.98
N THR A 77 5.09 3.19 15.82
CA THR A 77 5.29 1.74 15.73
C THR A 77 6.63 1.33 16.36
N ALA A 78 7.69 2.14 16.15
CA ALA A 78 9.00 1.92 16.82
C ALA A 78 8.91 2.04 18.35
N GLN A 79 8.05 2.92 18.87
CA GLN A 79 7.79 3.01 20.31
C GLN A 79 7.11 1.75 20.85
N LEU A 80 6.11 1.20 20.13
CA LEU A 80 5.47 -0.08 20.47
C LEU A 80 6.48 -1.23 20.51
N ALA A 81 7.38 -1.31 19.52
CA ALA A 81 8.46 -2.29 19.49
C ALA A 81 9.46 -2.12 20.65
N SER A 82 9.53 -0.94 21.27
CA SER A 82 10.38 -0.66 22.42
C SER A 82 9.67 -0.82 23.77
N ASP A 83 8.40 -1.26 23.79
CA ASP A 83 7.60 -1.34 25.02
C ASP A 83 8.05 -2.48 25.92
N ARG A 84 8.55 -2.12 27.10
CA ARG A 84 8.98 -3.08 28.13
C ARG A 84 7.84 -3.92 28.69
N ALA A 85 6.60 -3.45 28.64
CA ALA A 85 5.46 -4.21 29.12
C ALA A 85 5.13 -5.35 28.18
N LEU A 86 5.24 -5.12 26.85
CA LEU A 86 5.08 -6.16 25.84
C LEU A 86 6.15 -7.25 25.99
N VAL A 87 7.44 -6.89 26.15
CA VAL A 87 8.51 -7.85 26.43
C VAL A 87 8.24 -8.69 27.69
N LYS A 88 7.76 -8.05 28.77
CA LYS A 88 7.39 -8.78 30.01
C LYS A 88 6.22 -9.75 29.76
N ALA A 89 5.26 -9.40 28.94
CA ALA A 89 4.16 -10.28 28.57
C ALA A 89 4.67 -11.52 27.81
N VAL A 90 5.57 -11.33 26.84
CA VAL A 90 6.23 -12.44 26.12
C VAL A 90 6.97 -13.36 27.10
N VAL A 91 7.79 -12.81 28.00
CA VAL A 91 8.53 -13.62 29.01
C VAL A 91 7.56 -14.40 29.89
N LYS A 92 6.39 -13.86 30.23
CA LYS A 92 5.35 -14.58 30.98
C LYS A 92 4.82 -15.80 30.19
N LYS A 93 4.60 -15.66 28.87
CA LYS A 93 4.15 -16.77 28.00
C LYS A 93 5.26 -17.84 27.87
N LEU A 94 6.52 -17.43 27.70
CA LEU A 94 7.66 -18.36 27.70
C LEU A 94 7.74 -19.20 28.99
N LYS A 95 7.60 -18.56 30.15
CA LYS A 95 7.58 -19.25 31.47
C LYS A 95 6.36 -20.16 31.62
N ALA A 96 5.27 -19.92 30.86
CA ALA A 96 4.11 -20.79 30.84
C ALA A 96 4.24 -21.99 29.89
N GLY A 97 5.38 -22.09 29.17
CA GLY A 97 5.69 -23.23 28.29
C GLY A 97 5.44 -22.98 26.80
N SER A 98 5.21 -21.75 26.37
CA SER A 98 5.10 -21.43 24.94
C SER A 98 6.47 -21.51 24.25
N GLY A 99 6.48 -21.82 22.95
CA GLY A 99 7.63 -21.59 22.08
C GLY A 99 7.91 -20.10 21.90
N VAL A 100 9.07 -19.74 21.34
CA VAL A 100 9.52 -18.35 21.32
C VAL A 100 8.64 -17.47 20.44
N THR A 101 8.38 -17.90 19.21
CA THR A 101 7.54 -17.14 18.27
C THR A 101 6.07 -17.19 18.65
N GLN A 102 5.60 -18.31 19.21
CA GLN A 102 4.26 -18.45 19.76
C GLN A 102 4.05 -17.49 20.95
N ALA A 103 5.04 -17.35 21.83
CA ALA A 103 4.96 -16.42 22.96
C ALA A 103 4.85 -14.95 22.52
N VAL A 104 5.56 -14.56 21.45
CA VAL A 104 5.43 -13.23 20.83
C VAL A 104 4.03 -13.03 20.29
N HIS A 105 3.55 -14.00 19.49
CA HIS A 105 2.22 -13.96 18.91
C HIS A 105 1.12 -13.79 19.97
N ASP A 106 1.11 -14.68 20.96
CA ASP A 106 0.08 -14.69 22.00
C ASP A 106 0.12 -13.45 22.91
N ALA A 107 1.29 -12.90 23.17
CA ALA A 107 1.41 -11.67 23.94
C ALA A 107 0.89 -10.46 23.16
N VAL A 108 1.19 -10.37 21.86
CA VAL A 108 0.68 -9.31 21.00
C VAL A 108 -0.84 -9.43 20.83
N GLU A 109 -1.36 -10.64 20.68
CA GLU A 109 -2.80 -10.86 20.55
C GLU A 109 -3.55 -10.41 21.82
N ASP A 110 -3.05 -10.73 23.03
CA ASP A 110 -3.61 -10.24 24.29
C ASP A 110 -3.65 -8.71 24.34
N TYR A 111 -2.58 -8.03 23.87
CA TYR A 111 -2.51 -6.57 23.83
C TYR A 111 -3.43 -5.98 22.76
N ALA A 112 -3.51 -6.60 21.59
CA ALA A 112 -4.37 -6.19 20.50
C ALA A 112 -5.86 -6.23 20.93
N GLN A 113 -6.27 -7.29 21.61
CA GLN A 113 -7.62 -7.40 22.18
C GLN A 113 -7.90 -6.31 23.22
N LEU A 114 -6.92 -6.00 24.08
CA LEU A 114 -7.03 -4.92 25.05
C LEU A 114 -7.22 -3.56 24.33
N LEU A 115 -6.36 -3.21 23.36
CA LEU A 115 -6.46 -1.96 22.63
C LEU A 115 -7.79 -1.86 21.83
N ALA A 116 -8.21 -2.94 21.19
CA ALA A 116 -9.49 -3.00 20.49
C ALA A 116 -10.67 -2.73 21.43
N SER A 117 -10.61 -3.24 22.67
CA SER A 117 -11.67 -3.04 23.68
C SER A 117 -11.78 -1.59 24.18
N LEU A 118 -10.69 -0.82 24.10
CA LEU A 118 -10.66 0.61 24.47
C LEU A 118 -11.28 1.51 23.40
N GLY A 119 -11.35 1.04 22.13
CA GLY A 119 -11.94 1.79 21.04
C GLY A 119 -11.16 3.02 20.60
N GLY A 120 -11.70 3.76 19.62
CA GLY A 120 -11.11 5.00 19.12
C GLY A 120 -9.66 4.82 18.66
N TYR A 121 -8.82 5.82 18.91
CA TYR A 121 -7.39 5.83 18.52
C TYR A 121 -6.61 4.58 18.99
N MET A 122 -6.97 4.01 20.15
CA MET A 122 -6.28 2.80 20.63
C MET A 122 -6.60 1.57 19.79
N ALA A 123 -7.80 1.44 19.27
CA ALA A 123 -8.16 0.34 18.36
C ALA A 123 -7.43 0.42 17.01
N GLU A 124 -7.13 1.62 16.51
CA GLU A 124 -6.35 1.83 15.29
C GLU A 124 -4.91 1.32 15.43
N ARG A 125 -4.33 1.33 16.65
CA ARG A 125 -2.99 0.84 16.95
C ARG A 125 -2.84 -0.68 16.93
N VAL A 126 -3.91 -1.43 16.79
CA VAL A 126 -3.87 -2.89 16.68
C VAL A 126 -3.07 -3.33 15.46
N THR A 127 -3.22 -2.64 14.34
CA THR A 127 -2.46 -2.93 13.10
C THR A 127 -0.97 -2.73 13.31
N ASP A 128 -0.55 -1.67 14.02
CA ASP A 128 0.85 -1.41 14.34
C ASP A 128 1.45 -2.50 15.24
N LEU A 129 0.66 -3.01 16.18
CA LEU A 129 1.08 -4.14 17.02
C LEU A 129 1.31 -5.40 16.20
N TYR A 130 0.46 -5.67 15.22
CA TYR A 130 0.64 -6.82 14.33
C TYR A 130 1.89 -6.66 13.46
N ASP A 131 2.19 -5.47 12.96
CA ASP A 131 3.43 -5.21 12.23
C ASP A 131 4.67 -5.45 13.13
N VAL A 132 4.67 -4.98 14.37
CA VAL A 132 5.73 -5.27 15.35
C VAL A 132 5.89 -6.77 15.61
N ARG A 133 4.78 -7.50 15.76
CA ARG A 133 4.78 -8.96 15.93
C ARG A 133 5.48 -9.65 14.76
N ASP A 134 5.04 -9.32 13.55
CA ASP A 134 5.47 -10.02 12.34
C ASP A 134 6.94 -9.74 12.05
N ARG A 135 7.39 -8.50 12.20
CA ARG A 135 8.82 -8.13 12.12
C ARG A 135 9.66 -8.82 13.19
N THR A 136 9.15 -8.89 14.43
CA THR A 136 9.86 -9.56 15.54
C THR A 136 9.99 -11.05 15.29
N ILE A 137 8.95 -11.72 14.80
CA ILE A 137 8.98 -13.14 14.43
C ILE A 137 9.96 -13.38 13.28
N CYS A 138 9.97 -12.53 12.26
CA CYS A 138 10.93 -12.61 11.16
C CYS A 138 12.37 -12.50 11.67
N GLU A 139 12.65 -11.51 12.53
CA GLU A 139 13.97 -11.31 13.13
C GLU A 139 14.43 -12.54 13.94
N LEU A 140 13.55 -13.09 14.78
CA LEU A 140 13.82 -14.29 15.58
C LEU A 140 14.11 -15.54 14.75
N ARG A 141 13.48 -15.65 13.58
CA ARG A 141 13.61 -16.78 12.65
C ARG A 141 14.67 -16.57 11.56
N GLY A 142 15.31 -15.39 11.51
CA GLY A 142 16.24 -15.03 10.44
C GLY A 142 15.58 -14.95 9.07
N LEU A 143 14.28 -14.62 9.02
CA LEU A 143 13.53 -14.43 7.79
C LEU A 143 13.63 -12.97 7.32
N PRO A 144 13.47 -12.70 6.02
CA PRO A 144 13.33 -11.34 5.52
C PRO A 144 12.15 -10.61 6.19
N LYS A 145 12.26 -9.30 6.31
CA LYS A 145 11.18 -8.47 6.88
C LYS A 145 9.91 -8.61 6.05
N PRO A 146 8.72 -8.67 6.68
CA PRO A 146 7.45 -8.71 5.98
C PRO A 146 7.14 -7.34 5.36
N GLY A 147 6.23 -7.33 4.39
CA GLY A 147 5.79 -6.12 3.70
C GLY A 147 6.71 -5.74 2.54
N VAL A 148 6.66 -4.46 2.17
CA VAL A 148 7.48 -3.92 1.07
C VAL A 148 8.93 -3.81 1.54
N PRO A 149 9.88 -4.47 0.87
CA PRO A 149 11.30 -4.35 1.21
C PRO A 149 11.85 -2.97 0.86
N ASP A 150 12.98 -2.60 1.46
CA ASP A 150 13.71 -1.40 1.08
C ASP A 150 14.19 -1.54 -0.38
N VAL A 151 13.63 -0.74 -1.27
CA VAL A 151 13.90 -0.81 -2.72
C VAL A 151 14.85 0.32 -3.16
N SER A 152 15.86 -0.05 -3.94
CA SER A 152 16.78 0.83 -4.68
C SER A 152 17.59 -0.06 -5.61
N PRO A 153 17.53 0.08 -6.92
CA PRO A 153 16.93 1.10 -7.79
C PRO A 153 15.38 1.00 -7.92
N PRO A 154 14.77 1.83 -8.81
CA PRO A 154 13.32 1.75 -9.08
C PRO A 154 12.87 0.33 -9.47
N THR A 155 11.71 -0.07 -8.98
CA THR A 155 11.29 -1.47 -8.91
C THR A 155 9.79 -1.61 -9.17
N ILE A 156 9.37 -2.76 -9.68
CA ILE A 156 7.96 -3.17 -9.75
C ILE A 156 7.65 -4.09 -8.57
N LEU A 157 6.61 -3.75 -7.79
CA LEU A 157 6.17 -4.57 -6.66
C LEU A 157 5.23 -5.68 -7.13
N LEU A 158 5.50 -6.90 -6.66
CA LEU A 158 4.61 -8.05 -6.79
C LEU A 158 4.06 -8.43 -5.42
N ALA A 159 2.74 -8.59 -5.31
CA ALA A 159 2.07 -8.99 -4.08
C ALA A 159 0.87 -9.91 -4.36
N ASP A 160 0.40 -10.65 -3.37
CA ASP A 160 -0.92 -11.28 -3.44
C ASP A 160 -2.02 -10.20 -3.45
N ASP A 161 -1.98 -9.29 -2.52
CA ASP A 161 -2.70 -8.01 -2.42
C ASP A 161 -1.88 -7.12 -1.48
N LEU A 162 -2.13 -5.82 -1.46
CA LEU A 162 -1.45 -4.89 -0.55
C LEU A 162 -2.40 -4.42 0.55
N ALA A 163 -2.01 -4.66 1.79
CA ALA A 163 -2.72 -4.11 2.93
C ALA A 163 -2.44 -2.59 3.08
N PRO A 164 -3.36 -1.81 3.69
CA PRO A 164 -3.15 -0.39 3.92
C PRO A 164 -1.82 -0.06 4.62
N ALA A 165 -1.45 -0.84 5.63
CA ALA A 165 -0.19 -0.65 6.37
C ALA A 165 1.07 -0.88 5.53
N GLU A 166 1.00 -1.72 4.50
CA GLU A 166 2.12 -2.01 3.59
C GLU A 166 2.32 -0.90 2.55
N THR A 167 1.32 -0.06 2.37
CA THR A 167 1.32 1.02 1.36
C THR A 167 1.74 2.37 1.93
N VAL A 168 1.82 2.48 3.26
CA VAL A 168 2.29 3.69 3.93
C VAL A 168 3.77 3.93 3.60
N GLY A 169 4.04 5.07 2.97
CA GLY A 169 5.41 5.47 2.61
C GLY A 169 5.93 4.90 1.30
N LEU A 170 5.08 4.32 0.43
CA LEU A 170 5.47 4.01 -0.94
C LEU A 170 5.90 5.30 -1.67
N ASP A 171 7.12 5.27 -2.18
CA ASP A 171 7.67 6.35 -2.98
C ASP A 171 7.49 6.02 -4.48
N PRO A 172 6.72 6.83 -5.24
CA PRO A 172 6.51 6.58 -6.67
C PRO A 172 7.77 6.77 -7.52
N GLU A 173 8.84 7.36 -6.99
CA GLU A 173 10.13 7.41 -7.66
C GLU A 173 10.88 6.05 -7.54
N LEU A 174 10.58 5.28 -6.52
CA LEU A 174 11.19 3.97 -6.25
C LEU A 174 10.29 2.81 -6.64
N VAL A 175 8.97 2.95 -6.46
CA VAL A 175 7.98 1.96 -6.88
C VAL A 175 7.32 2.43 -8.17
N VAL A 176 7.84 1.96 -9.30
CA VAL A 176 7.41 2.41 -10.62
C VAL A 176 6.29 1.57 -11.24
N GLY A 177 5.88 0.50 -10.58
CA GLY A 177 4.77 -0.36 -11.01
C GLY A 177 4.30 -1.30 -9.90
N ILE A 178 3.04 -1.71 -9.96
CA ILE A 178 2.44 -2.66 -8.99
C ILE A 178 1.67 -3.73 -9.77
N ALA A 179 1.94 -5.01 -9.46
CA ALA A 179 1.13 -6.11 -9.97
C ALA A 179 0.72 -7.03 -8.82
N THR A 180 -0.59 -7.33 -8.70
CA THR A 180 -1.10 -8.22 -7.65
C THR A 180 -1.83 -9.43 -8.22
N ALA A 181 -1.65 -10.58 -7.57
CA ALA A 181 -2.35 -11.82 -7.94
C ALA A 181 -3.84 -11.77 -7.57
N GLY A 182 -4.17 -11.06 -6.51
CA GLY A 182 -5.52 -10.84 -5.98
C GLY A 182 -6.04 -9.42 -6.19
N GLY A 183 -6.87 -8.96 -5.27
CA GLY A 183 -7.48 -7.64 -5.28
C GLY A 183 -8.56 -7.47 -6.35
N GLY A 184 -8.95 -6.24 -6.60
CA GLY A 184 -9.94 -5.88 -7.61
C GLY A 184 -9.90 -4.38 -7.95
N PRO A 185 -10.70 -3.92 -8.92
CA PRO A 185 -10.68 -2.51 -9.36
C PRO A 185 -11.00 -1.49 -8.27
N THR A 186 -11.64 -1.93 -7.20
CA THR A 186 -12.00 -1.10 -6.04
C THR A 186 -11.18 -1.46 -4.79
N SER A 187 -10.13 -2.28 -4.93
CA SER A 187 -9.24 -2.62 -3.81
C SER A 187 -8.44 -1.41 -3.35
N HIS A 188 -7.91 -1.49 -2.14
CA HIS A 188 -7.02 -0.46 -1.60
C HIS A 188 -5.82 -0.23 -2.52
N THR A 189 -5.20 -1.31 -3.01
CA THR A 189 -4.09 -1.26 -3.98
C THR A 189 -4.44 -0.46 -5.23
N ALA A 190 -5.63 -0.68 -5.81
CA ALA A 190 -6.08 0.03 -7.01
C ALA A 190 -6.25 1.53 -6.76
N ILE A 191 -6.86 1.89 -5.63
CA ILE A 191 -7.09 3.29 -5.25
C ILE A 191 -5.74 4.00 -5.02
N LEU A 192 -4.85 3.38 -4.27
CA LEU A 192 -3.53 3.93 -3.96
C LEU A 192 -2.69 4.12 -5.23
N ALA A 193 -2.60 3.09 -6.08
CA ALA A 193 -1.82 3.16 -7.31
C ALA A 193 -2.30 4.31 -8.20
N ALA A 194 -3.62 4.49 -8.32
CA ALA A 194 -4.21 5.60 -9.07
C ALA A 194 -3.88 6.97 -8.42
N GLN A 195 -3.89 7.09 -7.09
CA GLN A 195 -3.54 8.31 -6.38
C GLN A 195 -2.06 8.69 -6.55
N LEU A 196 -1.17 7.70 -6.52
CA LEU A 196 0.28 7.90 -6.71
C LEU A 196 0.69 8.00 -8.18
N GLY A 197 -0.23 7.76 -9.13
CA GLY A 197 0.08 7.72 -10.57
C GLY A 197 0.98 6.55 -10.98
N ILE A 198 1.03 5.48 -10.18
CA ILE A 198 1.83 4.29 -10.44
C ILE A 198 1.03 3.33 -11.33
N PRO A 199 1.57 2.86 -12.49
CA PRO A 199 0.93 1.82 -13.30
C PRO A 199 0.62 0.58 -12.47
N ALA A 200 -0.64 0.08 -12.52
CA ALA A 200 -1.01 -1.07 -11.70
C ALA A 200 -1.95 -2.05 -12.41
N VAL A 201 -1.69 -3.33 -12.18
CA VAL A 201 -2.49 -4.46 -12.66
C VAL A 201 -2.85 -5.35 -11.48
N VAL A 202 -4.15 -5.61 -11.29
CA VAL A 202 -4.66 -6.53 -10.25
C VAL A 202 -5.22 -7.81 -10.89
N LYS A 203 -5.41 -8.86 -10.09
CA LYS A 203 -5.82 -10.19 -10.56
C LYS A 203 -4.91 -10.78 -11.64
N ALA A 204 -3.65 -10.41 -11.64
CA ALA A 204 -2.63 -10.92 -12.55
C ALA A 204 -2.13 -12.30 -12.03
N LYS A 205 -2.91 -13.34 -12.26
CA LYS A 205 -2.59 -14.70 -11.79
C LYS A 205 -1.26 -15.18 -12.37
N GLY A 206 -0.37 -15.66 -11.50
CA GLY A 206 0.96 -16.13 -11.88
C GLY A 206 2.08 -15.09 -11.60
N VAL A 207 1.78 -13.82 -11.30
CA VAL A 207 2.85 -12.84 -11.00
C VAL A 207 3.69 -13.24 -9.80
N MET A 208 3.11 -13.93 -8.82
CA MET A 208 3.84 -14.42 -7.64
C MET A 208 4.75 -15.61 -7.93
N GLU A 209 4.65 -16.23 -9.11
CA GLU A 209 5.56 -17.30 -9.55
C GLU A 209 6.87 -16.74 -10.12
N LEU A 210 6.90 -15.47 -10.55
CA LEU A 210 8.11 -14.79 -11.02
C LEU A 210 9.13 -14.70 -9.89
N GLU A 211 10.40 -14.92 -10.19
CA GLU A 211 11.48 -14.77 -9.21
C GLU A 211 11.78 -13.29 -8.95
N ALA A 212 12.19 -12.94 -7.73
CA ALA A 212 12.68 -11.60 -7.43
C ALA A 212 13.90 -11.27 -8.28
N GLY A 213 14.00 -10.04 -8.79
CA GLY A 213 15.03 -9.61 -9.74
C GLY A 213 14.70 -9.89 -11.21
N THR A 214 13.58 -10.57 -11.51
CA THR A 214 13.12 -10.73 -12.92
C THR A 214 12.80 -9.33 -13.49
N LEU A 215 13.31 -9.04 -14.69
CA LEU A 215 12.89 -7.85 -15.42
C LEU A 215 11.44 -8.00 -15.89
N VAL A 216 10.62 -7.01 -15.60
CA VAL A 216 9.20 -7.00 -15.98
C VAL A 216 8.84 -5.67 -16.63
N ALA A 217 8.00 -5.72 -17.66
CA ALA A 217 7.29 -4.56 -18.17
C ALA A 217 5.80 -4.66 -17.84
N ILE A 218 5.21 -3.54 -17.41
CA ILE A 218 3.80 -3.44 -17.03
C ILE A 218 3.07 -2.37 -17.86
N ASP A 219 1.87 -2.69 -18.36
CA ASP A 219 0.90 -1.74 -18.90
C ASP A 219 -0.36 -1.73 -18.04
N GLY A 220 -0.43 -0.77 -17.14
CA GLY A 220 -1.56 -0.61 -16.23
C GLY A 220 -2.87 -0.21 -16.93
N GLY A 221 -2.81 0.29 -18.16
CA GLY A 221 -3.99 0.60 -18.95
C GLY A 221 -4.53 -0.60 -19.73
N ALA A 222 -3.65 -1.50 -20.20
CA ALA A 222 -4.03 -2.75 -20.89
C ALA A 222 -4.25 -3.91 -19.93
N GLY A 223 -3.71 -3.84 -18.71
CA GLY A 223 -3.73 -4.95 -17.76
C GLY A 223 -2.73 -6.05 -18.11
N GLU A 224 -1.58 -5.69 -18.68
CA GLU A 224 -0.53 -6.62 -19.12
C GLU A 224 0.71 -6.52 -18.22
N VAL A 225 1.30 -7.68 -17.92
CA VAL A 225 2.58 -7.84 -17.21
C VAL A 225 3.44 -8.80 -18.02
N ILE A 226 4.57 -8.36 -18.56
CA ILE A 226 5.47 -9.13 -19.41
C ILE A 226 6.74 -9.43 -18.63
N ALA A 227 7.01 -10.68 -18.33
CA ALA A 227 8.27 -11.12 -17.72
C ALA A 227 9.34 -11.33 -18.79
N ASN A 228 10.56 -10.86 -18.51
CA ASN A 228 11.69 -10.87 -19.42
C ASN A 228 11.36 -10.29 -20.81
N PRO A 229 10.82 -9.03 -20.85
CA PRO A 229 10.45 -8.40 -22.11
C PRO A 229 11.71 -8.13 -22.96
N THR A 230 11.57 -8.23 -24.28
CA THR A 230 12.57 -7.70 -25.21
C THR A 230 12.51 -6.19 -25.26
N ALA A 231 13.58 -5.53 -25.74
CA ALA A 231 13.59 -4.09 -25.91
C ALA A 231 12.49 -3.61 -26.89
N ASP A 232 12.17 -4.41 -27.91
CA ASP A 232 11.10 -4.09 -28.86
C ASP A 232 9.71 -4.14 -28.20
N GLU A 233 9.46 -5.11 -27.33
CA GLU A 233 8.20 -5.22 -26.56
C GLU A 233 8.03 -4.06 -25.60
N VAL A 234 9.08 -3.64 -24.89
CA VAL A 234 9.03 -2.45 -24.03
C VAL A 234 8.69 -1.22 -24.85
N ALA A 235 9.37 -1.01 -26.00
CA ALA A 235 9.13 0.13 -26.88
C ALA A 235 7.69 0.11 -27.46
N GLU A 236 7.17 -1.07 -27.86
CA GLU A 236 5.79 -1.21 -28.32
C GLU A 236 4.77 -0.88 -27.23
N LEU A 237 5.04 -1.32 -26.01
CA LEU A 237 4.20 -1.09 -24.83
C LEU A 237 4.11 0.42 -24.51
N GLU A 238 5.24 1.11 -24.50
CA GLU A 238 5.33 2.55 -24.32
C GLU A 238 4.61 3.32 -25.43
N GLU A 239 4.76 2.89 -26.68
CA GLU A 239 4.11 3.53 -27.83
C GLU A 239 2.59 3.33 -27.77
N ARG A 240 2.10 2.15 -27.37
CA ARG A 240 0.66 1.91 -27.15
C ARG A 240 0.11 2.81 -26.04
N ALA A 241 0.85 3.00 -24.95
CA ALA A 241 0.45 3.90 -23.87
C ALA A 241 0.38 5.35 -24.33
N ARG A 242 1.41 5.83 -25.05
CA ARG A 242 1.42 7.19 -25.64
C ARG A 242 0.25 7.43 -26.59
N ARG A 243 -0.07 6.46 -27.46
CA ARG A 243 -1.22 6.56 -28.39
C ARG A 243 -2.55 6.62 -27.62
N ARG A 244 -2.69 5.85 -26.55
CA ARG A 244 -3.87 5.86 -25.69
C ARG A 244 -4.03 7.21 -25.00
N GLU A 245 -2.96 7.74 -24.41
CA GLU A 245 -2.93 9.04 -23.77
C GLU A 245 -3.26 10.17 -24.75
N ALA A 246 -2.63 10.17 -25.93
CA ALA A 246 -2.90 11.13 -26.98
C ALA A 246 -4.38 11.07 -27.47
N ALA A 247 -4.95 9.86 -27.58
CA ALA A 247 -6.35 9.69 -27.95
C ALA A 247 -7.29 10.22 -26.86
N LEU A 248 -6.98 10.00 -25.58
CA LEU A 248 -7.73 10.55 -24.45
C LEU A 248 -7.64 12.09 -24.40
N ALA A 249 -6.45 12.66 -24.63
CA ALA A 249 -6.25 14.11 -24.67
C ALA A 249 -7.01 14.79 -25.83
N GLN A 250 -7.28 14.06 -26.93
CA GLN A 250 -8.09 14.53 -28.06
C GLN A 250 -9.60 14.26 -27.89
N SER A 251 -9.97 13.48 -26.88
CA SER A 251 -11.38 13.18 -26.58
C SER A 251 -11.98 14.37 -25.85
N VAL A 252 -12.70 15.21 -26.58
CA VAL A 252 -13.34 16.43 -26.10
C VAL A 252 -14.84 16.42 -26.39
N GLY A 253 -15.61 17.17 -25.59
CA GLY A 253 -17.05 17.36 -25.78
C GLY A 253 -17.92 16.48 -24.88
N ALA A 254 -19.23 16.64 -25.05
CA ALA A 254 -20.23 15.95 -24.24
C ALA A 254 -20.18 14.42 -24.44
N GLY A 255 -20.36 13.69 -23.34
CA GLY A 255 -20.43 12.23 -23.37
C GLY A 255 -21.61 11.71 -24.20
N LYS A 256 -21.36 10.68 -25.03
CA LYS A 256 -22.40 10.01 -25.82
C LYS A 256 -22.02 8.59 -26.16
N THR A 257 -23.04 7.74 -26.33
CA THR A 257 -22.86 6.38 -26.83
C THR A 257 -22.61 6.40 -28.38
N ALA A 258 -22.22 5.25 -28.94
CA ALA A 258 -21.94 5.13 -30.37
C ALA A 258 -23.15 5.45 -31.26
N ASP A 259 -24.36 5.23 -30.76
CA ASP A 259 -25.64 5.57 -31.44
C ASP A 259 -26.10 7.01 -31.14
N GLY A 260 -25.30 7.81 -30.46
CA GLY A 260 -25.51 9.23 -30.19
C GLY A 260 -26.35 9.57 -28.96
N TYR A 261 -26.70 8.59 -28.11
CA TYR A 261 -27.43 8.87 -26.89
C TYR A 261 -26.55 9.63 -25.92
N PRO A 262 -26.99 10.77 -25.32
CA PRO A 262 -26.17 11.57 -24.41
C PRO A 262 -25.93 10.82 -23.06
N VAL A 263 -24.70 10.86 -22.58
CA VAL A 263 -24.28 10.29 -21.29
C VAL A 263 -23.57 11.37 -20.49
N ASN A 264 -24.07 11.68 -19.31
CA ASN A 264 -23.43 12.67 -18.44
C ASN A 264 -22.08 12.14 -17.93
N LEU A 265 -21.03 12.92 -18.16
CA LEU A 265 -19.69 12.70 -17.62
C LEU A 265 -19.56 13.51 -16.33
N LEU A 266 -19.40 12.83 -15.20
CA LEU A 266 -19.31 13.44 -13.90
C LEU A 266 -17.98 13.07 -13.22
N ALA A 267 -17.31 14.06 -12.62
CA ALA A 267 -16.07 13.85 -11.91
C ALA A 267 -16.30 13.32 -10.51
N ASN A 268 -15.40 12.44 -10.03
CA ASN A 268 -15.27 12.12 -8.62
C ASN A 268 -14.09 12.93 -8.07
N ILE A 269 -14.31 13.72 -7.04
CA ILE A 269 -13.30 14.60 -6.45
C ILE A 269 -13.19 14.36 -4.94
N GLY A 270 -11.99 14.55 -4.38
CA GLY A 270 -11.71 14.44 -2.95
C GLY A 270 -11.15 15.73 -2.35
N THR A 271 -10.44 16.52 -3.14
CA THR A 271 -9.80 17.77 -2.71
C THR A 271 -10.27 18.98 -3.52
N ALA A 272 -9.91 20.18 -3.11
CA ALA A 272 -10.17 21.39 -3.89
C ALA A 272 -9.35 21.39 -5.19
N GLU A 273 -8.13 20.90 -5.15
CA GLU A 273 -7.24 20.74 -6.31
C GLU A 273 -7.83 19.78 -7.34
N ASP A 274 -8.37 18.63 -6.89
CA ASP A 274 -9.10 17.71 -7.78
C ASP A 274 -10.28 18.40 -8.44
N GLY A 275 -11.04 19.21 -7.66
CA GLY A 275 -12.17 19.98 -8.15
C GLY A 275 -11.77 20.99 -9.24
N GLU A 276 -10.69 21.73 -9.03
CA GLU A 276 -10.16 22.70 -10.00
C GLU A 276 -9.67 22.01 -11.28
N SER A 277 -8.94 20.89 -11.12
CA SER A 277 -8.45 20.07 -12.24
C SER A 277 -9.60 19.44 -13.04
N ALA A 278 -10.58 18.87 -12.35
CA ALA A 278 -11.76 18.29 -12.98
C ALA A 278 -12.61 19.35 -13.70
N ALA A 279 -12.76 20.54 -13.09
CA ALA A 279 -13.51 21.63 -13.69
C ALA A 279 -12.89 22.17 -15.00
N ALA A 280 -11.60 21.96 -15.21
CA ALA A 280 -10.90 22.28 -16.46
C ALA A 280 -11.15 21.26 -17.59
N GLN A 281 -11.75 20.11 -17.29
CA GLN A 281 -12.09 19.06 -18.25
C GLN A 281 -13.53 19.20 -18.76
N ASP A 282 -13.81 18.56 -19.90
CA ASP A 282 -15.17 18.48 -20.45
C ASP A 282 -16.01 17.50 -19.62
N ASN A 283 -16.78 18.03 -18.68
CA ASN A 283 -17.73 17.28 -17.87
C ASN A 283 -18.94 18.15 -17.48
N GLU A 284 -20.01 17.51 -17.07
CA GLU A 284 -21.25 18.18 -16.66
C GLU A 284 -21.30 18.46 -15.15
N GLY A 285 -20.18 18.24 -14.43
CA GLY A 285 -20.07 18.53 -13.02
C GLY A 285 -19.51 17.39 -12.18
N THR A 286 -19.82 17.38 -10.90
CA THR A 286 -19.36 16.39 -9.92
C THR A 286 -20.43 15.31 -9.71
N GLY A 287 -20.01 14.06 -9.77
CA GLY A 287 -20.83 12.89 -9.42
C GLY A 287 -20.72 12.53 -7.94
N LEU A 288 -19.52 12.69 -7.38
CA LEU A 288 -19.22 12.45 -5.99
C LEU A 288 -18.14 13.41 -5.51
N PHE A 289 -18.43 14.15 -4.44
CA PHE A 289 -17.45 14.91 -3.68
C PHE A 289 -17.21 14.21 -2.34
N ARG A 290 -16.04 13.62 -2.17
CA ARG A 290 -15.64 12.92 -0.95
C ARG A 290 -15.18 13.91 0.11
N THR A 291 -16.13 14.54 0.76
CA THR A 291 -15.87 15.58 1.78
C THR A 291 -15.15 15.02 3.01
N GLU A 292 -15.20 13.70 3.24
CA GLU A 292 -14.46 13.03 4.30
C GLU A 292 -12.94 13.22 4.21
N PHE A 293 -12.38 13.46 3.02
CA PHE A 293 -10.95 13.72 2.84
C PHE A 293 -10.46 14.99 3.54
N LEU A 294 -11.37 15.96 3.78
CA LEU A 294 -11.04 17.13 4.60
C LEU A 294 -10.77 16.79 6.07
N PHE A 295 -11.26 15.63 6.53
CA PHE A 295 -11.18 15.20 7.93
C PHE A 295 -10.12 14.13 8.15
N LEU A 296 -9.54 13.55 7.08
CA LEU A 296 -8.48 12.56 7.18
C LEU A 296 -7.15 13.22 7.56
N ASP A 297 -6.29 12.44 8.23
CA ASP A 297 -4.92 12.81 8.62
C ASP A 297 -4.82 14.09 9.49
N ARG A 298 -5.84 14.33 10.32
CA ARG A 298 -5.91 15.48 11.22
C ARG A 298 -6.25 15.07 12.65
N ASP A 299 -5.56 15.65 13.62
CA ASP A 299 -5.88 15.47 15.05
C ASP A 299 -7.20 16.16 15.46
N LYS A 300 -7.65 17.14 14.69
CA LYS A 300 -8.87 17.91 14.94
C LYS A 300 -9.64 18.11 13.64
N ALA A 301 -10.97 18.09 13.77
CA ALA A 301 -11.84 18.42 12.64
C ALA A 301 -11.47 19.81 12.05
N PRO A 302 -11.54 19.97 10.72
CA PRO A 302 -11.29 21.26 10.07
C PRO A 302 -12.25 22.32 10.59
N SER A 303 -11.75 23.54 10.76
CA SER A 303 -12.56 24.68 11.17
C SER A 303 -13.66 24.99 10.15
N LEU A 304 -14.65 25.77 10.56
CA LEU A 304 -15.71 26.23 9.65
C LEU A 304 -15.13 27.05 8.49
N GLU A 305 -14.10 27.85 8.78
CA GLU A 305 -13.41 28.68 7.80
C GLU A 305 -12.70 27.81 6.76
N GLU A 306 -11.93 26.79 7.16
CA GLU A 306 -11.24 25.85 6.26
C GLU A 306 -12.23 25.08 5.38
N GLN A 307 -13.32 24.59 5.96
CA GLN A 307 -14.38 23.90 5.21
C GLN A 307 -15.02 24.85 4.19
N THR A 308 -15.34 26.07 4.63
CA THR A 308 -15.96 27.09 3.76
C THR A 308 -15.03 27.48 2.62
N GLU A 309 -13.73 27.63 2.86
CA GLU A 309 -12.75 27.93 1.82
C GLU A 309 -12.68 26.81 0.79
N THR A 310 -12.51 25.55 1.23
CA THR A 310 -12.41 24.40 0.36
C THR A 310 -13.66 24.22 -0.51
N TYR A 311 -14.85 24.26 0.11
CA TYR A 311 -16.10 24.12 -0.66
C TYR A 311 -16.32 25.28 -1.61
N THR A 312 -15.93 26.50 -1.21
CA THR A 312 -16.02 27.68 -2.08
C THR A 312 -15.11 27.57 -3.29
N ARG A 313 -13.89 27.04 -3.14
CA ARG A 313 -12.98 26.79 -4.27
C ARG A 313 -13.60 25.82 -5.28
N VAL A 314 -14.11 24.68 -4.80
CA VAL A 314 -14.76 23.68 -5.63
C VAL A 314 -15.98 24.27 -6.36
N LEU A 315 -16.90 24.91 -5.64
CA LEU A 315 -18.10 25.52 -6.21
C LEU A 315 -17.77 26.60 -7.25
N LYS A 316 -16.77 27.44 -6.99
CA LYS A 316 -16.31 28.45 -7.95
C LYS A 316 -15.70 27.84 -9.21
N ALA A 317 -14.91 26.75 -9.07
CA ALA A 317 -14.29 26.08 -10.21
C ALA A 317 -15.35 25.49 -11.17
N PHE A 318 -16.38 24.87 -10.64
CA PHE A 318 -17.46 24.30 -11.45
C PHE A 318 -18.49 25.33 -11.97
N GLY A 319 -18.59 26.51 -11.32
CA GLY A 319 -19.51 27.58 -11.72
C GLY A 319 -20.97 27.12 -11.66
N GLU A 320 -21.67 27.13 -12.81
CA GLU A 320 -23.07 26.71 -12.89
C GLU A 320 -23.26 25.17 -13.05
N ARG A 321 -22.16 24.43 -13.21
CA ARG A 321 -22.21 22.97 -13.28
C ARG A 321 -22.56 22.37 -11.93
N ARG A 322 -23.12 21.18 -11.97
CA ARG A 322 -23.51 20.42 -10.77
C ARG A 322 -22.28 20.10 -9.90
N VAL A 323 -22.42 20.30 -8.57
CA VAL A 323 -21.50 19.80 -7.52
C VAL A 323 -22.30 19.03 -6.49
#